data_6ace96a2e78a07506eeea7c5b3c54e73
#
_entry.id   6ace96a2e78a07506eeea7c5b3c54e73
#
_cell.length_a   1.000
_cell.length_b   1.000
_cell.length_c   1.000
_cell.angle_alpha   90.00
_cell.angle_beta   90.00
_cell.angle_gamma   90.00
#
_symmetry.space_group_name_H-M   'P 1'
#
loop_
_entity.id
_entity.type
_entity.pdbx_description
1 polymer ?
#
loop_
_entity_poly.entity_id
_entity_poly.type
_entity_poly.pdbx_seq_one_letter_code
_entity_poly.pdbx_strand_id
1 'polypeptide(L)'
;MEPLILRIDHVSVAVRDYEKARHFFQDILGAIPGAATEDPDMKFVWQLFCLGDLSRFELMRATGEGGLLDNFLAHKEGGVHHITVQTPNIEKAKSILTQNGIPYFGYEEYEDDYWKAIYIHPRHAFGVLIQIAEFNAPDWLSDEVNLPAGIRWTLEKTEGGIRLNLAHPGGGQLNMDFTRDEAKKLIADLEAVSGQ
;
A
#
# COMPACT_ATOMS: atom_id res chain seq x y z
N MET A 1 -18.31 14.42 2.18
CA MET A 1 -16.99 14.94 2.63
C MET A 1 -15.97 13.89 2.24
N GLU A 2 -14.99 14.23 1.44
CA GLU A 2 -13.93 13.28 1.08
C GLU A 2 -13.14 12.87 2.32
N PRO A 3 -12.83 11.58 2.48
CA PRO A 3 -12.07 11.11 3.63
C PRO A 3 -10.66 11.70 3.60
N LEU A 4 -10.09 11.97 4.79
CA LEU A 4 -8.70 12.42 4.92
C LEU A 4 -7.72 11.29 4.56
N ILE A 5 -8.05 10.08 4.96
CA ILE A 5 -7.28 8.86 4.72
C ILE A 5 -8.13 7.94 3.86
N LEU A 6 -7.54 7.45 2.77
CA LEU A 6 -8.19 6.53 1.83
C LEU A 6 -8.14 5.09 2.34
N ARG A 7 -6.98 4.68 2.88
CA ARG A 7 -6.74 3.31 3.32
C ARG A 7 -5.45 3.21 4.14
N ILE A 8 -5.25 2.06 4.77
CA ILE A 8 -3.90 1.59 5.12
C ILE A 8 -3.25 1.12 3.81
N ASP A 9 -2.14 1.70 3.45
CA ASP A 9 -1.42 1.33 2.25
C ASP A 9 -0.59 0.07 2.46
N HIS A 10 0.33 0.13 3.42
CA HIS A 10 1.15 -1.02 3.77
C HIS A 10 1.57 -1.00 5.25
N VAL A 11 2.04 -2.15 5.68
CA VAL A 11 2.74 -2.32 6.96
C VAL A 11 4.19 -2.60 6.66
N SER A 12 5.10 -1.81 7.22
CA SER A 12 6.55 -1.98 7.05
C SER A 12 7.11 -2.88 8.12
N VAL A 13 7.86 -3.87 7.70
CA VAL A 13 8.55 -4.84 8.56
C VAL A 13 10.05 -4.72 8.33
N ALA A 14 10.77 -4.23 9.33
CA ALA A 14 12.22 -4.19 9.30
C ALA A 14 12.78 -5.53 9.81
N VAL A 15 13.80 -6.06 9.12
CA VAL A 15 14.40 -7.37 9.40
C VAL A 15 15.93 -7.31 9.29
N ARG A 16 16.62 -8.20 10.07
CA ARG A 16 18.06 -8.41 9.91
C ARG A 16 18.36 -9.32 8.73
N ASP A 17 17.69 -10.47 8.67
CA ASP A 17 17.84 -11.46 7.60
C ASP A 17 16.78 -11.24 6.54
N TYR A 18 17.13 -10.39 5.59
CA TYR A 18 16.25 -10.02 4.48
C TYR A 18 15.90 -11.23 3.58
N GLU A 19 16.89 -12.06 3.25
CA GLU A 19 16.66 -13.19 2.35
C GLU A 19 15.72 -14.22 2.97
N LYS A 20 15.86 -14.48 4.26
CA LYS A 20 14.95 -15.36 4.99
C LYS A 20 13.53 -14.79 5.03
N ALA A 21 13.40 -13.49 5.26
CA ALA A 21 12.08 -12.83 5.26
C ALA A 21 11.47 -12.83 3.86
N ARG A 22 12.24 -12.50 2.82
CA ARG A 22 11.80 -12.54 1.42
C ARG A 22 11.33 -13.94 1.04
N HIS A 23 12.11 -14.97 1.33
CA HIS A 23 11.72 -16.35 1.09
C HIS A 23 10.39 -16.70 1.78
N PHE A 24 10.23 -16.29 3.03
CA PHE A 24 8.98 -16.53 3.78
C PHE A 24 7.77 -15.85 3.12
N PHE A 25 7.86 -14.55 2.85
CA PHE A 25 6.73 -13.80 2.32
C PHE A 25 6.46 -14.10 0.84
N GLN A 26 7.50 -14.14 0.01
CA GLN A 26 7.37 -14.34 -1.43
C GLN A 26 7.16 -15.81 -1.79
N ASP A 27 8.07 -16.69 -1.37
CA ASP A 27 8.09 -18.07 -1.89
C ASP A 27 7.12 -18.99 -1.13
N ILE A 28 6.90 -18.73 0.17
CA ILE A 28 5.99 -19.54 1.00
C ILE A 28 4.57 -18.96 1.03
N LEU A 29 4.42 -17.63 1.23
CA LEU A 29 3.12 -16.98 1.32
C LEU A 29 2.59 -16.44 -0.01
N GLY A 30 3.39 -16.48 -1.08
CA GLY A 30 2.98 -16.08 -2.44
C GLY A 30 2.86 -14.58 -2.64
N ALA A 31 3.57 -13.77 -1.85
CA ALA A 31 3.56 -12.32 -2.03
C ALA A 31 4.27 -11.92 -3.34
N ILE A 32 3.66 -11.00 -4.08
CA ILE A 32 4.18 -10.53 -5.37
C ILE A 32 5.04 -9.29 -5.13
N PRO A 33 6.34 -9.31 -5.53
CA PRO A 33 7.21 -8.16 -5.35
C PRO A 33 6.78 -6.99 -6.23
N GLY A 34 6.79 -5.79 -5.67
CA GLY A 34 6.56 -4.51 -6.32
C GLY A 34 7.81 -3.65 -6.36
N ALA A 35 7.62 -2.34 -6.24
CA ALA A 35 8.69 -1.35 -6.23
C ALA A 35 9.70 -1.60 -5.10
N ALA A 36 10.97 -1.33 -5.39
CA ALA A 36 12.06 -1.40 -4.43
C ALA A 36 13.09 -0.30 -4.72
N THR A 37 13.69 0.25 -3.67
CA THR A 37 14.84 1.16 -3.80
C THR A 37 15.71 1.15 -2.55
N GLU A 38 16.91 1.73 -2.69
CA GLU A 38 17.84 1.99 -1.61
C GLU A 38 17.83 3.48 -1.27
N ASP A 39 17.80 3.79 0.01
CA ASP A 39 18.11 5.11 0.54
C ASP A 39 19.54 5.08 1.09
N PRO A 40 20.52 5.65 0.35
CA PRO A 40 21.93 5.61 0.75
C PRO A 40 22.23 6.54 1.92
N ASP A 41 21.45 7.61 2.11
CA ASP A 41 21.65 8.58 3.19
C ASP A 41 21.18 8.01 4.52
N MET A 42 20.01 7.36 4.52
CA MET A 42 19.47 6.66 5.70
C MET A 42 19.93 5.20 5.83
N LYS A 43 20.71 4.71 4.86
CA LYS A 43 21.35 3.38 4.83
C LYS A 43 20.36 2.22 5.01
N PHE A 44 19.32 2.20 4.22
CA PHE A 44 18.40 1.07 4.18
C PHE A 44 17.88 0.82 2.75
N VAL A 45 17.45 -0.41 2.53
CA VAL A 45 16.67 -0.82 1.35
C VAL A 45 15.25 -1.12 1.82
N TRP A 46 14.29 -0.76 0.98
CA TRP A 46 12.91 -1.19 1.13
C TRP A 46 12.41 -1.85 -0.15
N GLN A 47 11.47 -2.77 0.00
CA GLN A 47 10.74 -3.39 -1.10
C GLN A 47 9.28 -3.60 -0.71
N LEU A 48 8.36 -3.15 -1.56
CA LEU A 48 6.94 -3.41 -1.44
C LEU A 48 6.58 -4.79 -2.00
N PHE A 49 5.57 -5.41 -1.39
CA PHE A 49 4.97 -6.66 -1.83
C PHE A 49 3.45 -6.54 -1.78
N CYS A 50 2.76 -7.12 -2.77
CA CYS A 50 1.32 -7.30 -2.77
C CYS A 50 0.97 -8.70 -2.24
N LEU A 51 -0.04 -8.79 -1.40
CA LEU A 51 -0.68 -10.03 -1.00
C LEU A 51 -1.88 -10.30 -1.91
N GLY A 52 -2.52 -11.44 -1.80
CA GLY A 52 -3.54 -11.93 -2.73
C GLY A 52 -4.74 -11.02 -3.03
N ASP A 53 -4.93 -9.97 -2.25
CA ASP A 53 -5.90 -8.89 -2.48
C ASP A 53 -5.18 -7.55 -2.71
N LEU A 54 -5.72 -6.47 -2.18
CA LEU A 54 -5.12 -5.13 -2.26
C LEU A 54 -4.20 -4.78 -1.10
N SER A 55 -3.98 -5.73 -0.18
CA SER A 55 -3.11 -5.54 0.97
C SER A 55 -1.66 -5.55 0.54
N ARG A 56 -0.87 -4.68 1.16
CA ARG A 56 0.56 -4.57 0.91
C ARG A 56 1.35 -4.62 2.20
N PHE A 57 2.57 -5.09 2.10
CA PHE A 57 3.57 -4.89 3.13
C PHE A 57 4.90 -4.48 2.49
N GLU A 58 5.77 -3.93 3.31
CA GLU A 58 7.11 -3.53 2.93
C GLU A 58 8.12 -4.30 3.76
N LEU A 59 9.16 -4.83 3.13
CA LEU A 59 10.34 -5.32 3.82
C LEU A 59 11.44 -4.26 3.80
N MET A 60 12.02 -4.01 4.96
CA MET A 60 13.16 -3.09 5.13
C MET A 60 14.36 -3.83 5.71
N ARG A 61 15.55 -3.53 5.22
CA ARG A 61 16.83 -3.97 5.80
C ARG A 61 17.85 -2.84 5.83
N ALA A 62 18.73 -2.86 6.81
CA ALA A 62 19.87 -1.95 6.83
C ALA A 62 20.89 -2.33 5.72
N THR A 63 21.55 -1.32 5.16
CA THR A 63 22.68 -1.47 4.21
C THR A 63 24.03 -1.12 4.84
N GLY A 64 24.05 -0.61 6.07
CA GLY A 64 25.26 -0.25 6.80
C GLY A 64 24.96 0.20 8.23
N GLU A 65 26.00 0.44 9.00
CA GLU A 65 25.91 0.96 10.36
C GLU A 65 25.65 2.48 10.39
N GLY A 66 25.03 2.98 11.45
CA GLY A 66 24.66 4.39 11.64
C GLY A 66 23.42 4.79 10.83
N GLY A 67 22.59 3.83 10.45
CA GLY A 67 21.39 4.04 9.64
C GLY A 67 20.09 4.10 10.45
N LEU A 68 18.99 4.30 9.73
CA LEU A 68 17.63 4.41 10.26
C LEU A 68 17.22 3.22 11.15
N LEU A 69 17.63 2.01 10.78
CA LEU A 69 17.14 0.78 11.40
C LEU A 69 17.99 0.29 12.59
N ASP A 70 19.13 0.89 12.87
CA ASP A 70 20.06 0.40 13.90
C ASP A 70 19.41 0.29 15.28
N ASN A 71 18.82 1.40 15.74
CA ASN A 71 18.16 1.41 17.05
C ASN A 71 16.94 0.48 17.09
N PHE A 72 16.20 0.42 15.97
CA PHE A 72 15.03 -0.44 15.89
C PHE A 72 15.39 -1.93 15.95
N LEU A 73 16.46 -2.33 15.29
CA LEU A 73 16.91 -3.72 15.23
C LEU A 73 17.94 -4.09 16.33
N ALA A 74 18.38 -3.15 17.19
CA ALA A 74 19.46 -3.38 18.14
C ALA A 74 19.33 -4.68 18.97
N HIS A 75 18.12 -5.03 19.37
CA HIS A 75 17.85 -6.17 20.27
C HIS A 75 16.79 -7.14 19.73
N LYS A 76 16.54 -7.16 18.41
CA LYS A 76 15.54 -8.03 17.79
C LYS A 76 15.91 -8.42 16.36
N GLU A 77 15.42 -9.55 15.90
CA GLU A 77 15.63 -10.05 14.54
C GLU A 77 14.78 -9.28 13.51
N GLY A 78 13.66 -8.72 13.95
CA GLY A 78 12.75 -7.94 13.09
C GLY A 78 11.48 -7.53 13.83
N GLY A 79 10.60 -6.84 13.12
CA GLY A 79 9.29 -6.42 13.62
C GLY A 79 8.65 -5.34 12.78
N VAL A 80 7.39 -5.03 13.11
CA VAL A 80 6.68 -3.91 12.47
C VAL A 80 7.38 -2.60 12.83
N HIS A 81 7.81 -1.87 11.80
CA HIS A 81 8.50 -0.58 11.94
C HIS A 81 7.50 0.58 11.90
N HIS A 82 6.63 0.61 10.90
CA HIS A 82 5.60 1.63 10.76
C HIS A 82 4.37 1.11 9.99
N ILE A 83 3.31 1.92 10.03
CA ILE A 83 2.12 1.75 9.21
C ILE A 83 2.00 2.97 8.31
N THR A 84 1.85 2.74 7.00
CA THR A 84 1.63 3.78 6.01
C THR A 84 0.14 3.87 5.69
N VAL A 85 -0.39 5.08 5.79
CA VAL A 85 -1.76 5.41 5.38
C VAL A 85 -1.73 6.37 4.19
N GLN A 86 -2.55 6.11 3.20
CA GLN A 86 -2.64 6.94 2.00
C GLN A 86 -3.62 8.09 2.20
N THR A 87 -3.19 9.30 1.85
CA THR A 87 -4.05 10.48 1.77
C THR A 87 -4.17 10.99 0.33
N PRO A 88 -5.31 11.53 -0.09
CA PRO A 88 -5.44 12.19 -1.38
C PRO A 88 -4.83 13.61 -1.40
N ASN A 89 -4.47 14.15 -0.23
CA ASN A 89 -3.92 15.51 -0.13
C ASN A 89 -3.11 15.68 1.17
N ILE A 90 -1.79 15.72 1.03
CA ILE A 90 -0.85 15.82 2.16
C ILE A 90 -0.96 17.18 2.89
N GLU A 91 -1.23 18.26 2.15
CA GLU A 91 -1.36 19.59 2.75
C GLU A 91 -2.63 19.69 3.62
N LYS A 92 -3.71 19.05 3.19
CA LYS A 92 -4.91 18.93 4.00
C LYS A 92 -4.65 18.09 5.26
N ALA A 93 -3.87 17.01 5.14
CA ALA A 93 -3.47 16.19 6.29
C ALA A 93 -2.64 16.99 7.30
N LYS A 94 -1.62 17.73 6.84
CA LYS A 94 -0.80 18.63 7.66
C LYS A 94 -1.65 19.68 8.39
N SER A 95 -2.58 20.31 7.67
CA SER A 95 -3.48 21.31 8.23
C SER A 95 -4.34 20.73 9.36
N ILE A 96 -4.95 19.56 9.14
CA ILE A 96 -5.81 18.91 10.15
C ILE A 96 -5.00 18.47 11.37
N LEU A 97 -3.81 17.90 11.19
CA LEU A 97 -2.93 17.55 12.30
C LEU A 97 -2.56 18.78 13.14
N THR A 98 -2.18 19.87 12.48
CA THR A 98 -1.84 21.14 13.14
C THR A 98 -3.02 21.72 13.92
N GLN A 99 -4.22 21.75 13.35
CA GLN A 99 -5.43 22.23 14.01
C GLN A 99 -5.81 21.42 15.25
N ASN A 100 -5.45 20.12 15.27
CA ASN A 100 -5.69 19.24 16.42
C ASN A 100 -4.49 19.13 17.36
N GLY A 101 -3.43 19.92 17.17
CA GLY A 101 -2.25 19.90 18.03
C GLY A 101 -1.45 18.62 17.97
N ILE A 102 -1.52 17.87 16.87
CA ILE A 102 -0.77 16.63 16.66
C ILE A 102 0.53 16.95 15.92
N PRO A 103 1.70 16.84 16.57
CA PRO A 103 2.99 17.07 15.93
C PRO A 103 3.30 16.00 14.88
N TYR A 104 3.84 16.43 13.74
CA TYR A 104 4.39 15.57 12.70
C TYR A 104 5.81 16.02 12.33
N PHE A 105 6.56 15.18 11.62
CA PHE A 105 7.95 15.44 11.25
C PHE A 105 8.29 14.75 9.91
N GLY A 106 9.51 14.99 9.41
CA GLY A 106 10.10 14.24 8.30
C GLY A 106 9.37 14.45 6.98
N TYR A 107 8.99 15.70 6.63
CA TYR A 107 8.40 15.96 5.32
C TYR A 107 9.39 15.57 4.23
N GLU A 108 8.94 14.68 3.37
CA GLU A 108 9.65 14.19 2.19
C GLU A 108 8.82 14.47 0.95
N GLU A 109 9.47 14.90 -0.12
CA GLU A 109 8.85 15.11 -1.42
C GLU A 109 9.84 14.69 -2.49
N TYR A 110 9.44 13.75 -3.35
CA TYR A 110 10.21 13.36 -4.52
C TYR A 110 9.74 14.14 -5.75
N GLU A 111 10.61 14.27 -6.74
CA GLU A 111 10.36 15.01 -7.98
C GLU A 111 9.04 14.59 -8.65
N ASP A 112 8.38 15.55 -9.33
CA ASP A 112 7.15 15.35 -10.10
C ASP A 112 5.93 14.85 -9.31
N ASP A 113 5.82 15.20 -8.02
CA ASP A 113 4.71 14.77 -7.15
C ASP A 113 4.58 13.24 -6.97
N TYR A 114 5.64 12.51 -7.31
CA TYR A 114 5.63 11.05 -7.29
C TYR A 114 5.36 10.45 -5.90
N TRP A 115 5.86 11.13 -4.85
CA TRP A 115 5.64 10.75 -3.46
C TRP A 115 5.82 11.95 -2.54
N LYS A 116 4.87 12.10 -1.59
CA LYS A 116 4.96 13.05 -0.48
C LYS A 116 4.61 12.33 0.80
N ALA A 117 5.38 12.54 1.86
CA ALA A 117 5.11 11.90 3.15
C ALA A 117 5.42 12.80 4.34
N ILE A 118 4.74 12.51 5.45
CA ILE A 118 5.01 13.01 6.79
C ILE A 118 4.86 11.87 7.79
N TYR A 119 5.46 12.02 8.97
CA TYR A 119 5.44 11.00 10.01
C TYR A 119 4.86 11.54 11.32
N ILE A 120 4.05 10.71 12.00
CA ILE A 120 3.61 10.97 13.36
C ILE A 120 4.39 10.03 14.29
N HIS A 121 5.13 10.64 15.22
CA HIS A 121 5.95 9.87 16.17
C HIS A 121 5.07 8.97 17.07
N PRO A 122 5.52 7.76 17.45
CA PRO A 122 4.76 6.81 18.26
C PRO A 122 4.16 7.39 19.54
N ARG A 123 4.84 8.35 20.19
CA ARG A 123 4.30 9.03 21.41
C ARG A 123 2.99 9.79 21.18
N HIS A 124 2.70 10.15 19.92
CA HIS A 124 1.50 10.89 19.52
C HIS A 124 0.51 10.03 18.73
N ALA A 125 0.85 8.76 18.50
CA ALA A 125 0.06 7.79 17.74
C ALA A 125 -0.02 6.44 18.46
N PHE A 126 -0.25 6.45 19.78
CA PHE A 126 -0.52 5.26 20.60
C PHE A 126 0.52 4.15 20.50
N GLY A 127 1.80 4.51 20.31
CA GLY A 127 2.91 3.56 20.24
C GLY A 127 3.26 3.09 18.83
N VAL A 128 2.58 3.60 17.79
CA VAL A 128 2.83 3.24 16.39
C VAL A 128 3.46 4.42 15.65
N LEU A 129 4.52 4.18 14.88
CA LEU A 129 5.00 5.16 13.90
C LEU A 129 4.03 5.14 12.71
N ILE A 130 3.38 6.27 12.46
CA ILE A 130 2.45 6.43 11.33
C ILE A 130 3.12 7.28 10.25
N GLN A 131 3.18 6.74 9.03
CA GLN A 131 3.51 7.51 7.84
C GLN A 131 2.20 7.87 7.12
N ILE A 132 2.01 9.14 6.79
CA ILE A 132 0.92 9.61 5.94
C ILE A 132 1.53 9.98 4.61
N ALA A 133 1.09 9.34 3.54
CA ALA A 133 1.67 9.52 2.22
C ALA A 133 0.62 9.86 1.14
N GLU A 134 0.98 10.77 0.24
CA GLU A 134 0.27 11.10 -0.98
C GLU A 134 1.08 10.60 -2.17
N PHE A 135 0.47 9.77 -3.01
CA PHE A 135 1.12 9.17 -4.19
C PHE A 135 0.07 8.53 -5.11
N ASN A 136 0.47 8.27 -6.37
CA ASN A 136 -0.32 7.50 -7.30
C ASN A 136 -0.01 6.00 -7.12
N ALA A 137 -0.95 5.26 -6.55
CA ALA A 137 -0.72 3.88 -6.13
C ALA A 137 -0.32 2.89 -7.26
N PRO A 138 -0.85 2.98 -8.52
CA PRO A 138 -0.40 2.13 -9.63
C PRO A 138 1.10 2.18 -9.90
N ASP A 139 1.76 3.32 -9.67
CA ASP A 139 3.18 3.50 -9.94
C ASP A 139 4.10 2.67 -9.01
N TRP A 140 3.53 2.17 -7.91
CA TRP A 140 4.23 1.41 -6.87
C TRP A 140 3.92 -0.09 -6.89
N LEU A 141 3.13 -0.54 -7.87
CA LEU A 141 2.66 -1.91 -7.98
C LEU A 141 3.27 -2.60 -9.20
N SER A 142 3.45 -3.92 -9.11
CA SER A 142 3.75 -4.75 -10.27
C SER A 142 2.61 -4.69 -11.29
N ASP A 143 2.95 -4.74 -12.58
CA ASP A 143 1.97 -4.83 -13.67
C ASP A 143 1.03 -6.03 -13.53
N GLU A 144 1.47 -7.09 -12.86
CA GLU A 144 0.67 -8.31 -12.62
C GLU A 144 -0.58 -8.06 -11.76
N VAL A 145 -0.55 -7.02 -10.90
CA VAL A 145 -1.65 -6.69 -10.00
C VAL A 145 -2.46 -5.48 -10.44
N ASN A 146 -2.04 -4.81 -11.52
CA ASN A 146 -2.75 -3.67 -12.11
C ASN A 146 -3.58 -4.09 -13.31
N LEU A 147 -4.72 -3.41 -13.52
CA LEU A 147 -5.36 -3.42 -14.82
C LEU A 147 -4.60 -2.51 -15.79
N PRO A 148 -4.65 -2.78 -17.12
CA PRO A 148 -4.05 -1.91 -18.11
C PRO A 148 -4.52 -0.46 -17.97
N ALA A 149 -3.65 0.50 -18.27
CA ALA A 149 -3.93 1.93 -18.14
C ALA A 149 -5.23 2.32 -18.89
N GLY A 150 -6.10 3.04 -18.19
CA GLY A 150 -7.40 3.47 -18.71
C GLY A 150 -8.51 2.40 -18.65
N ILE A 151 -8.20 1.17 -18.28
CA ILE A 151 -9.18 0.09 -18.09
C ILE A 151 -9.63 0.09 -16.63
N ARG A 152 -10.93 0.20 -16.41
CA ARG A 152 -11.53 0.21 -15.09
C ARG A 152 -12.05 -1.16 -14.64
N TRP A 153 -12.34 -2.04 -15.59
CA TRP A 153 -12.78 -3.42 -15.33
C TRP A 153 -12.47 -4.33 -16.52
N THR A 154 -12.32 -5.61 -16.22
CA THR A 154 -12.29 -6.70 -17.21
C THR A 154 -13.21 -7.82 -16.77
N LEU A 155 -13.63 -8.65 -17.73
CA LEU A 155 -14.46 -9.83 -17.50
C LEU A 155 -13.74 -11.06 -18.05
N GLU A 156 -13.70 -12.11 -17.26
CA GLU A 156 -13.14 -13.38 -17.63
C GLU A 156 -14.18 -14.48 -17.47
N LYS A 157 -14.20 -15.43 -18.40
CA LYS A 157 -15.04 -16.61 -18.26
C LYS A 157 -14.36 -17.61 -17.35
N THR A 158 -15.07 -18.07 -16.32
CA THR A 158 -14.62 -19.15 -15.44
C THR A 158 -15.42 -20.42 -15.70
N GLU A 159 -15.01 -21.54 -15.10
CA GLU A 159 -15.75 -22.81 -15.22
C GLU A 159 -17.17 -22.69 -14.64
N GLY A 160 -17.33 -21.97 -13.52
CA GLY A 160 -18.60 -21.80 -12.82
C GLY A 160 -19.44 -20.57 -13.22
N GLY A 161 -18.86 -19.64 -14.00
CA GLY A 161 -19.51 -18.36 -14.30
C GLY A 161 -18.61 -17.33 -14.95
N ILE A 162 -18.49 -16.16 -14.32
CA ILE A 162 -17.59 -15.09 -14.74
C ILE A 162 -16.79 -14.55 -13.54
N ARG A 163 -15.61 -14.03 -13.83
CA ARG A 163 -14.84 -13.18 -12.93
C ARG A 163 -14.89 -11.73 -13.42
N LEU A 164 -15.28 -10.84 -12.54
CA LEU A 164 -15.17 -9.39 -12.73
C LEU A 164 -13.94 -8.89 -12.00
N ASN A 165 -13.00 -8.30 -12.74
CA ASN A 165 -11.84 -7.62 -12.18
C ASN A 165 -12.12 -6.12 -12.25
N LEU A 166 -12.02 -5.41 -11.14
CA LEU A 166 -12.26 -3.98 -11.01
C LEU A 166 -10.96 -3.27 -10.60
N ALA A 167 -10.61 -2.18 -11.31
CA ALA A 167 -9.53 -1.31 -10.86
C ALA A 167 -9.89 -0.70 -9.50
N HIS A 168 -9.01 -0.86 -8.53
CA HIS A 168 -9.21 -0.26 -7.21
C HIS A 168 -8.68 1.18 -7.19
N PRO A 169 -9.42 2.16 -6.63
CA PRO A 169 -8.95 3.55 -6.56
C PRO A 169 -7.62 3.74 -5.82
N GLY A 170 -7.28 2.84 -4.93
CA GLY A 170 -5.99 2.81 -4.21
C GLY A 170 -4.90 2.01 -4.92
N GLY A 171 -5.06 1.70 -6.23
CA GLY A 171 -4.15 0.87 -7.02
C GLY A 171 -4.43 -0.64 -6.87
N GLY A 172 -4.01 -1.40 -7.88
CA GLY A 172 -4.30 -2.83 -7.98
C GLY A 172 -5.72 -3.13 -8.48
N GLN A 173 -6.12 -4.38 -8.34
CA GLN A 173 -7.43 -4.84 -8.80
C GLN A 173 -8.15 -5.68 -7.73
N LEU A 174 -9.46 -5.53 -7.66
CA LEU A 174 -10.36 -6.37 -6.89
C LEU A 174 -10.98 -7.41 -7.82
N ASN A 175 -10.94 -8.67 -7.44
CA ASN A 175 -11.52 -9.77 -8.21
C ASN A 175 -12.79 -10.28 -7.51
N MET A 176 -13.88 -10.46 -8.27
CA MET A 176 -15.12 -10.99 -7.78
C MET A 176 -15.65 -12.06 -8.74
N ASP A 177 -15.84 -13.26 -8.22
CA ASP A 177 -16.42 -14.37 -8.98
C ASP A 177 -17.94 -14.38 -8.84
N PHE A 178 -18.64 -14.54 -9.96
CA PHE A 178 -20.09 -14.66 -10.04
C PHE A 178 -20.47 -16.00 -10.68
N THR A 179 -21.46 -16.67 -10.11
CA THR A 179 -22.18 -17.72 -10.81
C THR A 179 -22.90 -17.14 -12.02
N ARG A 180 -23.34 -18.00 -12.94
CA ARG A 180 -24.11 -17.54 -14.12
C ARG A 180 -25.40 -16.80 -13.76
N ASP A 181 -26.06 -17.20 -12.66
CA ASP A 181 -27.32 -16.59 -12.26
C ASP A 181 -27.09 -15.25 -11.53
N GLU A 182 -26.05 -15.14 -10.71
CA GLU A 182 -25.63 -13.86 -10.14
C GLU A 182 -25.22 -12.86 -11.22
N ALA A 183 -24.48 -13.30 -12.24
CA ALA A 183 -24.11 -12.45 -13.37
C ALA A 183 -25.35 -11.93 -14.14
N LYS A 184 -26.34 -12.77 -14.40
CA LYS A 184 -27.62 -12.34 -15.00
C LYS A 184 -28.35 -11.34 -14.13
N LYS A 185 -28.38 -11.57 -12.82
CA LYS A 185 -28.98 -10.63 -11.88
C LYS A 185 -28.28 -9.29 -11.88
N LEU A 186 -26.94 -9.26 -11.85
CA LEU A 186 -26.15 -8.03 -11.94
C LEU A 186 -26.44 -7.25 -13.23
N ILE A 187 -26.56 -7.94 -14.38
CA ILE A 187 -26.92 -7.29 -15.64
C ILE A 187 -28.31 -6.63 -15.53
N ALA A 188 -29.30 -7.34 -15.01
CA ALA A 188 -30.65 -6.80 -14.85
C ALA A 188 -30.68 -5.60 -13.88
N ASP A 189 -29.92 -5.67 -12.78
CA ASP A 189 -29.82 -4.58 -11.80
C ASP A 189 -29.16 -3.33 -12.44
N LEU A 190 -28.11 -3.51 -13.25
CA LEU A 190 -27.44 -2.42 -13.99
C LEU A 190 -28.34 -1.79 -15.04
N GLU A 191 -29.08 -2.59 -15.80
CA GLU A 191 -30.06 -2.11 -16.79
C GLU A 191 -31.18 -1.29 -16.14
N ALA A 192 -31.69 -1.76 -14.99
CA ALA A 192 -32.74 -1.06 -14.26
C ALA A 192 -32.31 0.33 -13.74
N VAL A 193 -31.03 0.52 -13.42
CA VAL A 193 -30.48 1.81 -12.92
C VAL A 193 -30.01 2.70 -14.07
N SER A 194 -29.45 2.13 -15.14
CA SER A 194 -28.94 2.88 -16.29
C SER A 194 -30.02 3.38 -17.26
N GLY A 195 -31.21 2.77 -17.23
CA GLY A 195 -32.34 3.12 -18.07
C GLY A 195 -33.25 4.23 -17.51
N GLN A 196 -32.85 4.89 -16.42
CA GLN A 196 -33.48 6.09 -15.86
C GLN A 196 -32.71 7.34 -16.33
#